data_347f85754ee9c7be34d8193aa6088875
#
_entry.id   347f85754ee9c7be34d8193aa6088875
#
_cell.length_a   1.000
_cell.length_b   1.000
_cell.length_c   1.000
_cell.angle_alpha   90.00
_cell.angle_beta   90.00
_cell.angle_gamma   90.00
#
_symmetry.space_group_name_H-M   'P 1'
#
loop_
_entity.id
_entity.type
_entity.pdbx_description
1 polymer ?
#
loop_
_entity_poly.entity_id
_entity_poly.type
_entity_poly.pdbx_seq_one_letter_code
_entity_poly.pdbx_strand_id
1 'polypeptide(L)'
;VTLFNGQGGEYTAELVEAKKGKATARITAFDQADRESSLSIHLAIGISRGERMDWIMQKATELGVSEITPLFTERCEVKLSGDRLDKKVGHWQQVAISACEQSQRNRVPLVNTPIRLEQWQQGCKDSLKLVLHHRTEKSLCDMRQPSGSIALLIGPEGGLSQREIEQAVSLDFSPLALGPRVLRTETAPLAAISILQSLWGDMG
;
A
#
# COMPACT_ATOMS: atom_id res chain seq x y z
N VAL A 1 -18.77 21.86 -2.27
CA VAL A 1 -18.15 20.56 -2.05
C VAL A 1 -16.81 20.50 -2.76
N THR A 2 -15.86 19.76 -2.22
CA THR A 2 -14.60 19.46 -2.90
C THR A 2 -14.69 18.08 -3.54
N LEU A 3 -14.25 17.97 -4.79
CA LEU A 3 -14.22 16.72 -5.54
C LEU A 3 -12.80 16.48 -6.02
N PHE A 4 -12.42 15.21 -6.19
CA PHE A 4 -11.18 14.80 -6.83
C PHE A 4 -11.41 13.61 -7.76
N ASN A 5 -10.54 13.41 -8.73
CA ASN A 5 -10.64 12.35 -9.72
C ASN A 5 -9.66 11.19 -9.51
N GLY A 6 -8.87 11.24 -8.43
CA GLY A 6 -7.86 10.25 -8.10
C GLY A 6 -6.53 10.38 -8.84
N GLN A 7 -6.36 11.44 -9.64
CA GLN A 7 -5.15 11.67 -10.46
C GLN A 7 -4.36 12.92 -10.03
N GLY A 8 -4.77 13.53 -8.91
CA GLY A 8 -4.20 14.76 -8.37
C GLY A 8 -5.03 15.99 -8.69
N GLY A 9 -4.84 17.02 -7.85
CA GLY A 9 -5.64 18.22 -7.87
C GLY A 9 -7.04 18.06 -7.28
N GLU A 10 -7.68 19.18 -7.00
CA GLU A 10 -9.00 19.25 -6.38
C GLU A 10 -9.90 20.19 -7.16
N TYR A 11 -11.19 19.86 -7.19
CA TYR A 11 -12.21 20.65 -7.87
C TYR A 11 -13.18 21.22 -6.83
N THR A 12 -13.28 22.54 -6.75
CA THR A 12 -14.39 23.18 -6.01
C THR A 12 -15.65 23.08 -6.85
N ALA A 13 -16.74 22.63 -6.25
CA ALA A 13 -17.99 22.45 -6.95
C ALA A 13 -19.20 22.87 -6.11
N GLU A 14 -20.23 23.38 -6.78
CA GLU A 14 -21.55 23.67 -6.21
C GLU A 14 -22.50 22.50 -6.49
N LEU A 15 -23.18 22.02 -5.46
CA LEU A 15 -24.21 20.99 -5.63
C LEU A 15 -25.44 21.62 -6.27
N VAL A 16 -25.75 21.23 -7.50
CA VAL A 16 -26.91 21.75 -8.28
C VAL A 16 -28.15 20.93 -8.00
N GLU A 17 -28.02 19.62 -7.89
CA GLU A 17 -29.13 18.71 -7.64
C GLU A 17 -28.68 17.51 -6.82
N ALA A 18 -29.49 17.09 -5.84
CA ALA A 18 -29.30 15.86 -5.08
C ALA A 18 -30.60 15.08 -5.01
N LYS A 19 -30.61 13.88 -5.58
CA LYS A 19 -31.72 12.90 -5.53
C LYS A 19 -31.17 11.58 -5.01
N LYS A 20 -32.05 10.69 -4.56
CA LYS A 20 -31.65 9.35 -4.13
C LYS A 20 -30.83 8.64 -5.21
N GLY A 21 -29.57 8.39 -4.94
CA GLY A 21 -28.65 7.68 -5.83
C GLY A 21 -28.04 8.53 -6.98
N LYS A 22 -28.31 9.83 -7.05
CA LYS A 22 -27.72 10.72 -8.05
C LYS A 22 -27.52 12.12 -7.49
N ALA A 23 -26.30 12.65 -7.69
CA ALA A 23 -25.98 14.06 -7.43
C ALA A 23 -25.39 14.69 -8.69
N THR A 24 -25.70 15.96 -8.92
CA THR A 24 -25.10 16.75 -9.99
C THR A 24 -24.42 17.95 -9.37
N ALA A 25 -23.16 18.16 -9.66
CA ALA A 25 -22.37 19.29 -9.20
C ALA A 25 -21.81 20.08 -10.40
N ARG A 26 -21.73 21.38 -10.25
CA ARG A 26 -21.07 22.27 -11.21
C ARG A 26 -19.69 22.62 -10.69
N ILE A 27 -18.65 22.27 -11.44
CA ILE A 27 -17.28 22.66 -11.13
C ILE A 27 -17.14 24.17 -11.31
N THR A 28 -16.60 24.84 -10.28
CA THR A 28 -16.40 26.30 -10.27
C THR A 28 -14.91 26.68 -10.27
N ALA A 29 -14.03 25.81 -9.74
CA ALA A 29 -12.59 26.06 -9.75
C ALA A 29 -11.82 24.73 -9.72
N PHE A 30 -10.56 24.79 -10.13
CA PHE A 30 -9.58 23.72 -10.00
C PHE A 30 -8.37 24.23 -9.22
N ASP A 31 -7.93 23.44 -8.24
CA ASP A 31 -6.70 23.67 -7.47
C ASP A 31 -5.72 22.55 -7.76
N GLN A 32 -4.47 22.89 -8.06
CA GLN A 32 -3.36 21.94 -8.27
C GLN A 32 -2.78 21.40 -6.95
N ALA A 33 -3.48 21.57 -5.82
CA ALA A 33 -3.03 21.05 -4.54
C ALA A 33 -2.56 19.60 -4.66
N ASP A 34 -1.37 19.32 -4.17
CA ASP A 34 -0.81 17.97 -4.06
C ASP A 34 -0.49 17.70 -2.59
N ARG A 35 -1.06 16.61 -2.05
CA ARG A 35 -0.86 16.15 -0.67
C ARG A 35 -0.11 14.82 -0.63
N GLU A 36 0.56 14.48 -1.71
CA GLU A 36 1.29 13.23 -1.80
C GLU A 36 2.70 13.41 -1.25
N SER A 37 3.16 12.39 -0.53
CA SER A 37 4.56 12.28 -0.17
C SER A 37 5.44 12.23 -1.42
N SER A 38 6.61 12.84 -1.35
CA SER A 38 7.64 12.67 -2.39
C SER A 38 8.20 11.25 -2.45
N LEU A 39 7.90 10.42 -1.44
CA LEU A 39 8.35 9.04 -1.34
C LEU A 39 7.33 8.09 -1.98
N SER A 40 7.70 7.45 -3.09
CA SER A 40 6.87 6.41 -3.72
C SER A 40 7.09 5.07 -3.05
N ILE A 41 6.06 4.56 -2.36
CA ILE A 41 6.08 3.25 -1.68
C ILE A 41 5.11 2.30 -2.36
N HIS A 42 5.63 1.17 -2.85
CA HIS A 42 4.87 0.03 -3.32
C HIS A 42 4.78 -1.03 -2.21
N LEU A 43 3.63 -1.18 -1.61
CA LEU A 43 3.37 -2.21 -0.61
C LEU A 43 2.98 -3.53 -1.28
N ALA A 44 3.83 -4.54 -1.16
CA ALA A 44 3.55 -5.91 -1.58
C ALA A 44 3.30 -6.77 -0.34
N ILE A 45 2.08 -7.26 -0.18
CA ILE A 45 1.65 -7.87 1.08
C ILE A 45 0.92 -9.19 0.88
N GLY A 46 1.32 -10.22 1.63
CA GLY A 46 0.61 -11.49 1.67
C GLY A 46 -0.86 -11.29 2.08
N ILE A 47 -1.78 -11.88 1.32
CA ILE A 47 -3.22 -11.72 1.56
C ILE A 47 -3.59 -12.24 2.95
N SER A 48 -4.12 -11.36 3.78
CA SER A 48 -4.59 -11.64 5.13
C SER A 48 -6.08 -11.96 5.16
N ARG A 49 -6.52 -12.69 6.18
CA ARG A 49 -7.92 -13.09 6.37
C ARG A 49 -8.80 -11.93 6.84
N GLY A 50 -10.05 -11.95 6.38
CA GLY A 50 -11.13 -11.11 6.91
C GLY A 50 -10.84 -9.61 6.76
N GLU A 51 -11.20 -8.88 7.82
CA GLU A 51 -11.12 -7.41 7.88
C GLU A 51 -9.68 -6.87 8.00
N ARG A 52 -8.69 -7.74 8.32
CA ARG A 52 -7.29 -7.30 8.43
C ARG A 52 -6.76 -6.72 7.13
N MET A 53 -7.11 -7.36 6.00
CA MET A 53 -6.69 -6.84 4.70
C MET A 53 -7.34 -5.49 4.40
N ASP A 54 -8.60 -5.31 4.75
CA ASP A 54 -9.33 -4.04 4.57
C ASP A 54 -8.70 -2.93 5.46
N TRP A 55 -8.33 -3.27 6.71
CA TRP A 55 -7.59 -2.39 7.61
C TRP A 55 -6.22 -1.97 7.02
N ILE A 56 -5.46 -2.94 6.47
CA ILE A 56 -4.17 -2.66 5.83
C ILE A 56 -4.35 -1.72 4.65
N MET A 57 -5.31 -1.99 3.76
CA MET A 57 -5.61 -1.14 2.59
C MET A 57 -5.91 0.29 3.02
N GLN A 58 -6.80 0.44 4.02
CA GLN A 58 -7.19 1.74 4.56
C GLN A 58 -5.97 2.50 5.11
N LYS A 59 -5.26 1.89 6.06
CA LYS A 59 -4.20 2.60 6.80
C LYS A 59 -2.93 2.81 5.97
N ALA A 60 -2.57 1.87 5.09
CA ALA A 60 -1.48 2.08 4.15
C ALA A 60 -1.77 3.24 3.19
N THR A 61 -3.03 3.37 2.76
CA THR A 61 -3.46 4.53 1.95
C THR A 61 -3.32 5.83 2.73
N GLU A 62 -3.83 5.92 3.96
CA GLU A 62 -3.68 7.10 4.82
C GLU A 62 -2.22 7.49 5.05
N LEU A 63 -1.30 6.51 5.11
CA LEU A 63 0.13 6.69 5.30
C LEU A 63 0.91 6.96 4.00
N GLY A 64 0.26 7.18 2.88
CA GLY A 64 0.89 7.68 1.67
C GLY A 64 1.48 6.62 0.74
N VAL A 65 1.06 5.33 0.78
CA VAL A 65 1.47 4.38 -0.25
C VAL A 65 0.94 4.77 -1.62
N SER A 66 1.73 4.55 -2.66
CA SER A 66 1.36 4.84 -4.05
C SER A 66 0.77 3.62 -4.78
N GLU A 67 1.10 2.42 -4.32
CA GLU A 67 0.70 1.17 -4.96
C GLU A 67 0.61 0.03 -3.94
N ILE A 68 -0.38 -0.86 -4.10
CA ILE A 68 -0.54 -2.04 -3.24
C ILE A 68 -0.74 -3.27 -4.11
N THR A 69 0.12 -4.28 -3.94
CA THR A 69 -0.02 -5.58 -4.59
C THR A 69 -0.27 -6.68 -3.55
N PRO A 70 -1.49 -7.22 -3.47
CA PRO A 70 -1.76 -8.41 -2.67
C PRO A 70 -1.06 -9.63 -3.26
N LEU A 71 -0.49 -10.50 -2.41
CA LEU A 71 0.33 -11.63 -2.84
C LEU A 71 -0.22 -12.97 -2.36
N PHE A 72 -0.20 -13.95 -3.25
CA PHE A 72 -0.31 -15.36 -2.88
C PHE A 72 1.07 -15.89 -2.51
N THR A 73 1.26 -16.23 -1.23
CA THR A 73 2.49 -16.76 -0.63
C THR A 73 2.28 -18.22 -0.20
N GLU A 74 3.35 -18.95 0.13
CA GLU A 74 3.26 -20.34 0.59
C GLU A 74 2.35 -20.50 1.82
N ARG A 75 2.36 -19.52 2.74
CA ARG A 75 1.57 -19.54 3.98
C ARG A 75 0.30 -18.72 3.91
N CYS A 76 -0.10 -18.30 2.72
CA CYS A 76 -1.39 -17.64 2.49
C CYS A 76 -2.51 -18.69 2.55
N GLU A 77 -3.40 -18.56 3.55
CA GLU A 77 -4.54 -19.46 3.71
C GLU A 77 -5.77 -19.02 2.90
N VAL A 78 -5.75 -17.82 2.37
CA VAL A 78 -6.85 -17.25 1.58
C VAL A 78 -6.78 -17.75 0.15
N LYS A 79 -7.86 -18.38 -0.31
CA LYS A 79 -7.99 -18.86 -1.70
C LYS A 79 -9.00 -17.98 -2.43
N LEU A 80 -8.51 -17.20 -3.38
CA LEU A 80 -9.31 -16.34 -4.24
C LEU A 80 -9.06 -16.69 -5.71
N SER A 81 -10.13 -16.81 -6.49
CA SER A 81 -10.05 -17.03 -7.94
C SER A 81 -11.33 -16.58 -8.64
N GLY A 82 -11.24 -16.29 -9.93
CA GLY A 82 -12.39 -15.90 -10.78
C GLY A 82 -13.15 -14.71 -10.19
N ASP A 83 -14.47 -14.69 -10.33
CA ASP A 83 -15.37 -13.60 -9.90
C ASP A 83 -15.18 -13.16 -8.43
N ARG A 84 -14.77 -14.10 -7.55
CA ARG A 84 -14.49 -13.76 -6.14
C ARG A 84 -13.23 -12.92 -5.99
N LEU A 85 -12.23 -13.18 -6.80
CA LEU A 85 -11.01 -12.39 -6.83
C LEU A 85 -11.32 -10.97 -7.31
N ASP A 86 -12.02 -10.84 -8.44
CA ASP A 86 -12.35 -9.56 -9.05
C ASP A 86 -13.21 -8.70 -8.11
N LYS A 87 -14.22 -9.28 -7.46
CA LYS A 87 -15.04 -8.62 -6.45
C LYS A 87 -14.20 -8.15 -5.25
N LYS A 88 -13.22 -8.95 -4.81
CA LYS A 88 -12.37 -8.60 -3.67
C LYS A 88 -11.39 -7.48 -4.03
N VAL A 89 -10.81 -7.50 -5.23
CA VAL A 89 -9.96 -6.40 -5.74
C VAL A 89 -10.76 -5.10 -5.84
N GLY A 90 -11.96 -5.15 -6.43
CA GLY A 90 -12.86 -3.99 -6.49
C GLY A 90 -13.23 -3.45 -5.11
N HIS A 91 -13.48 -4.33 -4.14
CA HIS A 91 -13.71 -3.94 -2.74
C HIS A 91 -12.49 -3.24 -2.12
N TRP A 92 -11.28 -3.79 -2.27
CA TRP A 92 -10.06 -3.19 -1.74
C TRP A 92 -9.74 -1.83 -2.39
N GLN A 93 -9.98 -1.71 -3.70
CA GLN A 93 -9.84 -0.41 -4.38
C GLN A 93 -10.84 0.62 -3.82
N GLN A 94 -12.08 0.20 -3.51
CA GLN A 94 -13.07 1.09 -2.89
C GLN A 94 -12.68 1.50 -1.47
N VAL A 95 -12.04 0.60 -0.69
CA VAL A 95 -11.49 0.94 0.64
C VAL A 95 -10.39 2.00 0.50
N ALA A 96 -9.50 1.86 -0.49
CA ALA A 96 -8.46 2.86 -0.76
C ALA A 96 -9.05 4.21 -1.18
N ILE A 97 -10.09 4.23 -2.02
CA ILE A 97 -10.80 5.46 -2.41
C ILE A 97 -11.39 6.14 -1.17
N SER A 98 -12.12 5.41 -0.33
CA SER A 98 -12.71 5.96 0.89
C SER A 98 -11.66 6.45 1.90
N ALA A 99 -10.49 5.81 1.95
CA ALA A 99 -9.36 6.27 2.76
C ALA A 99 -8.79 7.60 2.21
N CYS A 100 -8.70 7.76 0.89
CA CYS A 100 -8.31 9.03 0.26
C CYS A 100 -9.31 10.15 0.57
N GLU A 101 -10.62 9.87 0.47
CA GLU A 101 -11.68 10.83 0.82
C GLU A 101 -11.53 11.34 2.26
N GLN A 102 -11.27 10.44 3.20
CA GLN A 102 -11.13 10.79 4.61
C GLN A 102 -9.80 11.50 4.92
N SER A 103 -8.68 11.04 4.34
CA SER A 103 -7.35 11.60 4.57
C SER A 103 -7.04 12.82 3.73
N GLN A 104 -7.96 13.23 2.85
CA GLN A 104 -7.81 14.33 1.88
C GLN A 104 -6.69 14.09 0.86
N ARG A 105 -6.33 12.84 0.58
CA ARG A 105 -5.47 12.51 -0.54
C ARG A 105 -6.25 12.66 -1.84
N ASN A 106 -5.63 13.20 -2.87
CA ASN A 106 -6.25 13.38 -4.18
C ASN A 106 -5.65 12.51 -5.29
N ARG A 107 -4.68 11.65 -4.94
CA ARG A 107 -4.20 10.54 -5.77
C ARG A 107 -4.57 9.22 -5.10
N VAL A 108 -5.34 8.41 -5.81
CA VAL A 108 -5.76 7.10 -5.30
C VAL A 108 -4.68 6.08 -5.59
N PRO A 109 -4.16 5.35 -4.59
CA PRO A 109 -3.19 4.29 -4.83
C PRO A 109 -3.82 3.17 -5.66
N LEU A 110 -3.03 2.61 -6.57
CA LEU A 110 -3.45 1.47 -7.38
C LEU A 110 -3.44 0.19 -6.52
N VAL A 111 -4.58 -0.48 -6.45
CA VAL A 111 -4.66 -1.83 -5.89
C VAL A 111 -4.59 -2.85 -7.02
N ASN A 112 -3.46 -3.53 -7.14
CA ASN A 112 -3.22 -4.51 -8.19
C ASN A 112 -4.03 -5.80 -7.99
N THR A 113 -4.25 -6.50 -9.09
CA THR A 113 -4.74 -7.89 -9.03
C THR A 113 -3.71 -8.77 -8.30
N PRO A 114 -4.15 -9.60 -7.33
CA PRO A 114 -3.26 -10.51 -6.61
C PRO A 114 -2.49 -11.44 -7.55
N ILE A 115 -1.19 -11.55 -7.32
CA ILE A 115 -0.29 -12.43 -8.07
C ILE A 115 0.55 -13.30 -7.13
N ARG A 116 1.24 -14.29 -7.68
CA ARG A 116 2.18 -15.11 -6.90
C ARG A 116 3.40 -14.31 -6.49
N LEU A 117 3.89 -14.53 -5.28
CA LEU A 117 5.06 -13.83 -4.74
C LEU A 117 6.28 -13.95 -5.67
N GLU A 118 6.58 -15.16 -6.18
CA GLU A 118 7.73 -15.36 -7.06
C GLU A 118 7.64 -14.53 -8.35
N GLN A 119 6.44 -14.45 -8.93
CA GLN A 119 6.21 -13.66 -10.14
C GLN A 119 6.40 -12.16 -9.86
N TRP A 120 5.88 -11.68 -8.72
CA TRP A 120 6.02 -10.28 -8.33
C TRP A 120 7.48 -9.92 -8.07
N GLN A 121 8.22 -10.73 -7.30
CA GLN A 121 9.62 -10.50 -6.98
C GLN A 121 10.50 -10.39 -8.24
N GLN A 122 10.28 -11.26 -9.22
CA GLN A 122 11.02 -11.25 -10.50
C GLN A 122 10.72 -10.01 -11.34
N GLY A 123 9.52 -9.46 -11.24
CA GLY A 123 9.09 -8.26 -11.96
C GLY A 123 9.39 -6.94 -11.24
N CYS A 124 9.84 -6.98 -9.98
CA CYS A 124 10.05 -5.80 -9.14
C CYS A 124 11.25 -4.97 -9.63
N LYS A 125 10.97 -3.70 -10.00
CA LYS A 125 11.98 -2.77 -10.55
C LYS A 125 12.25 -1.57 -9.62
N ASP A 126 11.72 -1.59 -8.40
CA ASP A 126 11.90 -0.53 -7.43
C ASP A 126 13.37 -0.34 -7.06
N SER A 127 13.76 0.92 -6.79
CA SER A 127 15.16 1.30 -6.51
C SER A 127 15.66 0.75 -5.18
N LEU A 128 14.79 0.65 -4.19
CA LEU A 128 15.06 0.01 -2.91
C LEU A 128 14.03 -1.10 -2.68
N LYS A 129 14.51 -2.31 -2.46
CA LYS A 129 13.67 -3.48 -2.22
C LYS A 129 13.87 -3.95 -0.78
N LEU A 130 12.81 -3.93 0.01
CA LEU A 130 12.81 -4.31 1.42
C LEU A 130 11.92 -5.52 1.66
N VAL A 131 12.37 -6.47 2.46
CA VAL A 131 11.56 -7.59 2.95
C VAL A 131 11.55 -7.59 4.48
N LEU A 132 10.35 -7.49 5.08
CA LEU A 132 10.23 -7.57 6.54
C LEU A 132 10.57 -8.98 7.03
N HIS A 133 11.61 -9.04 7.87
CA HIS A 133 12.10 -10.27 8.46
C HIS A 133 12.62 -10.02 9.89
N HIS A 134 11.92 -10.55 10.89
CA HIS A 134 12.19 -10.30 12.32
C HIS A 134 13.50 -10.90 12.84
N ARG A 135 14.20 -11.71 12.03
CA ARG A 135 15.48 -12.36 12.39
C ARG A 135 16.69 -11.70 11.72
N THR A 136 16.61 -10.43 11.44
CA THR A 136 17.75 -9.64 10.92
C THR A 136 18.07 -8.50 11.89
N GLU A 137 19.31 -8.04 11.87
CA GLU A 137 19.77 -6.86 12.64
C GLU A 137 19.75 -5.57 11.81
N LYS A 138 19.45 -5.65 10.51
CA LYS A 138 19.43 -4.47 9.65
C LYS A 138 18.26 -3.55 9.99
N SER A 139 18.58 -2.29 10.20
CA SER A 139 17.64 -1.20 10.49
C SER A 139 17.52 -0.25 9.29
N LEU A 140 16.39 0.44 9.17
CA LEU A 140 16.20 1.52 8.19
C LEU A 140 17.15 2.69 8.43
N CYS A 141 17.53 2.95 9.69
CA CYS A 141 18.46 4.04 10.05
C CYS A 141 19.87 3.85 9.44
N ASP A 142 20.23 2.62 9.06
CA ASP A 142 21.52 2.30 8.46
C ASP A 142 21.50 2.42 6.92
N MET A 143 20.35 2.72 6.33
CA MET A 143 20.15 2.80 4.89
C MET A 143 20.16 4.25 4.41
N ARG A 144 20.55 4.44 3.16
CA ARG A 144 20.45 5.75 2.49
C ARG A 144 19.08 5.89 1.83
N GLN A 145 18.58 7.13 1.79
CA GLN A 145 17.39 7.45 1.01
C GLN A 145 17.56 7.00 -0.45
N PRO A 146 16.62 6.24 -1.00
CA PRO A 146 16.67 5.83 -2.40
C PRO A 146 16.38 7.02 -3.33
N SER A 147 16.91 6.95 -4.55
CA SER A 147 16.63 7.96 -5.59
C SER A 147 15.30 7.72 -6.32
N GLY A 148 14.57 6.66 -6.00
CA GLY A 148 13.33 6.26 -6.66
C GLY A 148 12.38 5.55 -5.71
N SER A 149 11.52 4.69 -6.25
CA SER A 149 10.50 3.97 -5.50
C SER A 149 11.08 2.91 -4.55
N ILE A 150 10.29 2.58 -3.53
CA ILE A 150 10.58 1.56 -2.52
C ILE A 150 9.56 0.43 -2.64
N ALA A 151 10.02 -0.80 -2.86
CA ALA A 151 9.22 -1.99 -2.69
C ALA A 151 9.30 -2.49 -1.23
N LEU A 152 8.16 -2.63 -0.58
CA LEU A 152 8.05 -3.13 0.78
C LEU A 152 7.30 -4.46 0.78
N LEU A 153 8.03 -5.57 0.94
CA LEU A 153 7.49 -6.93 0.97
C LEU A 153 7.18 -7.39 2.39
N ILE A 154 5.95 -7.79 2.64
CA ILE A 154 5.47 -8.26 3.94
C ILE A 154 4.65 -9.55 3.77
N GLY A 155 4.89 -10.54 4.62
CA GLY A 155 4.15 -11.80 4.61
C GLY A 155 2.74 -11.71 5.20
N PRO A 156 1.90 -12.75 5.00
CA PRO A 156 0.60 -12.91 5.66
C PRO A 156 0.78 -13.25 7.15
N GLU A 157 -0.30 -13.62 7.85
CA GLU A 157 -0.27 -13.99 9.28
C GLU A 157 0.74 -15.11 9.62
N GLY A 158 0.92 -16.05 8.70
CA GLY A 158 1.94 -17.11 8.82
C GLY A 158 3.36 -16.66 8.50
N GLY A 159 3.56 -15.37 8.13
CA GLY A 159 4.83 -14.84 7.63
C GLY A 159 5.23 -15.42 6.28
N LEU A 160 6.38 -15.02 5.79
CA LEU A 160 7.03 -15.65 4.64
C LEU A 160 7.75 -16.93 5.06
N SER A 161 7.85 -17.91 4.17
CA SER A 161 8.69 -19.07 4.40
C SER A 161 10.18 -18.71 4.28
N GLN A 162 11.05 -19.54 4.84
CA GLN A 162 12.50 -19.33 4.73
C GLN A 162 12.95 -19.28 3.26
N ARG A 163 12.39 -20.15 2.42
CA ARG A 163 12.65 -20.19 0.98
C ARG A 163 12.22 -18.90 0.27
N GLU A 164 11.05 -18.36 0.61
CA GLU A 164 10.56 -17.09 0.04
C GLU A 164 11.45 -15.91 0.40
N ILE A 165 11.98 -15.90 1.64
CA ILE A 165 12.93 -14.87 2.11
C ILE A 165 14.27 -15.00 1.38
N GLU A 166 14.83 -16.22 1.27
CA GLU A 166 16.08 -16.48 0.57
C GLU A 166 15.99 -16.11 -0.91
N GLN A 167 14.85 -16.39 -1.55
CA GLN A 167 14.57 -15.98 -2.91
C GLN A 167 14.50 -14.44 -3.02
N ALA A 168 13.83 -13.76 -2.10
CA ALA A 168 13.81 -12.30 -2.06
C ALA A 168 15.24 -11.72 -1.98
N VAL A 169 16.05 -12.24 -1.06
CA VAL A 169 17.45 -11.80 -0.89
C VAL A 169 18.26 -12.04 -2.16
N SER A 170 18.06 -13.16 -2.86
CA SER A 170 18.75 -13.45 -4.14
C SER A 170 18.35 -12.50 -5.28
N LEU A 171 17.22 -11.77 -5.12
CA LEU A 171 16.70 -10.75 -6.03
C LEU A 171 16.92 -9.32 -5.49
N ASP A 172 17.95 -9.13 -4.65
CA ASP A 172 18.38 -7.86 -4.07
C ASP A 172 17.39 -7.22 -3.06
N PHE A 173 16.46 -8.00 -2.49
CA PHE A 173 15.70 -7.51 -1.36
C PHE A 173 16.56 -7.48 -0.10
N SER A 174 16.62 -6.33 0.57
CA SER A 174 17.29 -6.18 1.86
C SER A 174 16.35 -6.60 2.99
N PRO A 175 16.71 -7.60 3.81
CA PRO A 175 15.97 -7.92 5.01
C PRO A 175 15.94 -6.75 5.99
N LEU A 176 14.77 -6.48 6.59
CA LEU A 176 14.55 -5.38 7.49
C LEU A 176 13.82 -5.86 8.75
N ALA A 177 14.33 -5.48 9.93
CA ALA A 177 13.64 -5.66 11.20
C ALA A 177 13.07 -4.32 11.73
N LEU A 178 11.89 -4.41 12.35
CA LEU A 178 11.23 -3.28 13.01
C LEU A 178 11.33 -3.41 14.55
N GLY A 179 12.57 -3.55 15.03
CA GLY A 179 12.87 -3.75 16.44
C GLY A 179 12.68 -5.20 16.91
N PRO A 180 12.76 -5.46 18.24
CA PRO A 180 12.88 -6.81 18.81
C PRO A 180 11.55 -7.56 18.91
N ARG A 181 10.43 -6.94 18.66
CA ARG A 181 9.09 -7.53 18.81
C ARG A 181 8.58 -8.09 17.48
N VAL A 182 7.89 -9.22 17.55
CA VAL A 182 7.14 -9.72 16.40
C VAL A 182 5.82 -8.94 16.31
N LEU A 183 5.65 -8.19 15.24
CA LEU A 183 4.44 -7.43 14.96
C LEU A 183 3.40 -8.30 14.24
N ARG A 184 2.14 -8.03 14.48
CA ARG A 184 1.04 -8.62 13.70
C ARG A 184 1.09 -8.15 12.26
N THR A 185 0.50 -8.92 11.34
CA THR A 185 0.49 -8.64 9.91
C THR A 185 -0.13 -7.28 9.57
N GLU A 186 -1.16 -6.88 10.31
CA GLU A 186 -1.78 -5.56 10.15
C GLU A 186 -0.95 -4.42 10.77
N THR A 187 -0.10 -4.69 11.74
CA THR A 187 0.75 -3.68 12.41
C THR A 187 2.06 -3.44 11.65
N ALA A 188 2.65 -4.49 11.12
CA ALA A 188 3.96 -4.45 10.49
C ALA A 188 4.06 -3.47 9.30
N PRO A 189 3.12 -3.45 8.32
CA PRO A 189 3.14 -2.50 7.23
C PRO A 189 3.02 -1.05 7.71
N LEU A 190 2.14 -0.78 8.68
CA LEU A 190 1.92 0.57 9.18
C LEU A 190 3.17 1.12 9.86
N ALA A 191 3.81 0.31 10.72
CA ALA A 191 5.06 0.68 11.36
C ALA A 191 6.17 0.94 10.35
N ALA A 192 6.35 0.06 9.34
CA ALA A 192 7.36 0.22 8.31
C ALA A 192 7.13 1.49 7.47
N ILE A 193 5.89 1.69 7.00
CA ILE A 193 5.54 2.87 6.18
C ILE A 193 5.74 4.15 6.99
N SER A 194 5.28 4.21 8.25
CA SER A 194 5.46 5.40 9.10
C SER A 194 6.95 5.74 9.32
N ILE A 195 7.81 4.73 9.52
CA ILE A 195 9.25 4.97 9.67
C ILE A 195 9.85 5.46 8.34
N LEU A 196 9.47 4.86 7.20
CA LEU A 196 9.92 5.31 5.88
C LEU A 196 9.50 6.76 5.60
N GLN A 197 8.25 7.11 5.89
CA GLN A 197 7.74 8.47 5.73
C GLN A 197 8.41 9.47 6.68
N SER A 198 8.73 9.05 7.91
CA SER A 198 9.46 9.91 8.87
C SER A 198 10.91 10.13 8.47
N LEU A 199 11.59 9.13 7.91
CA LEU A 199 13.00 9.24 7.53
C LEU A 199 13.20 9.95 6.19
N TRP A 200 12.35 9.72 5.23
CA TRP A 200 12.57 10.09 3.82
C TRP A 200 11.37 10.73 3.12
N GLY A 201 10.21 10.76 3.76
CA GLY A 201 8.96 11.29 3.22
C GLY A 201 8.52 12.59 3.90
N ASP A 202 7.25 12.68 4.25
CA ASP A 202 6.56 13.90 4.70
C ASP A 202 6.06 13.85 6.17
N MET A 203 6.42 12.81 6.94
CA MET A 203 6.00 12.64 8.34
C MET A 203 7.12 12.92 9.34
N GLY A 204 8.14 13.70 8.98
CA GLY A 204 9.28 14.06 9.82
C GLY A 204 9.41 15.56 10.06
#